data_fe37dde07dfa760089cbfd34861dc373
#
_entry.id   fe37dde07dfa760089cbfd34861dc373
#
_cell.length_a   1.000
_cell.length_b   1.000
_cell.length_c   1.000
_cell.angle_alpha   90.00
_cell.angle_beta   90.00
_cell.angle_gamma   90.00
#
_symmetry.space_group_name_H-M   'P 1'
#
loop_
_entity.id
_entity.type
_entity.pdbx_description
1 polymer ?
#
loop_
_entity_poly.entity_id
_entity_poly.type
_entity_poly.pdbx_seq_one_letter_code
_entity_poly.pdbx_strand_id
1 'polypeptide(L)'
;MTTIPTIQSYVVQNEARFLDELFSLIRIPSISAEPAHHDDMLRCAKRWQELLVAAGADHAEVMPSEGNPLVYAEKHVSDAAPTVLVYGHYDVMPVDPLALWHSNPFEPEVRDGRIWARGADDDKGQSFIQVKALEYLVRHGLLKHNVKFILEGEEEIGSPSLGSFLKQHHNLLQCDVILVSDTSMLAADLPSLTTGLRGLAYWQIEVTGPNRDLHSGHFGGAVANPINVLCEMLAKVTDADGRITIPHFYDDVEELSADERSMIAHIPFDEQRYMQAIGVDALRGEKGYSTIERNACRPSFDICGIWGGHTGEGAKTVLPSKAYAKVSCRLVPHQQHETVSQLFVDYIERMAPKCVKVKVTPMHGGEGYVCPITLPAYRAAEAGFEAAFGKRPLAVRRGGSIPIISDFERELGVKTVLMGFGLESNAIHSPNENMPLSMMHKGIEAVTVFHQKYDEL
;
A
#
# COMPACT_ATOMS: atom_id res chain seq x y z
N MET A 1 3.43 -20.34 41.32
CA MET A 1 3.67 -19.60 40.09
C MET A 1 2.59 -20.01 39.11
N THR A 2 1.71 -19.11 38.72
CA THR A 2 0.72 -19.36 37.65
C THR A 2 1.48 -19.54 36.36
N THR A 3 1.25 -20.66 35.65
CA THR A 3 1.89 -20.94 34.36
C THR A 3 1.37 -19.93 33.34
N ILE A 4 2.26 -19.22 32.62
CA ILE A 4 1.88 -18.31 31.56
C ILE A 4 1.20 -19.14 30.45
N PRO A 5 -0.04 -18.81 30.01
CA PRO A 5 -0.70 -19.52 28.93
C PRO A 5 0.08 -19.33 27.62
N THR A 6 0.06 -20.31 26.75
CA THR A 6 0.58 -20.12 25.37
C THR A 6 -0.22 -19.06 24.66
N ILE A 7 0.38 -18.36 23.69
CA ILE A 7 -0.31 -17.33 22.92
C ILE A 7 -1.56 -17.87 22.23
N GLN A 8 -1.50 -19.08 21.68
CA GLN A 8 -2.67 -19.73 21.05
C GLN A 8 -3.81 -19.93 22.07
N SER A 9 -3.49 -20.43 23.27
CA SER A 9 -4.48 -20.59 24.33
C SER A 9 -5.06 -19.26 24.77
N TYR A 10 -4.24 -18.22 24.85
CA TYR A 10 -4.69 -16.87 25.23
C TYR A 10 -5.64 -16.29 24.18
N VAL A 11 -5.31 -16.40 22.90
CA VAL A 11 -6.16 -15.93 21.79
C VAL A 11 -7.50 -16.63 21.80
N VAL A 12 -7.53 -17.96 21.90
CA VAL A 12 -8.78 -18.73 21.94
C VAL A 12 -9.65 -18.38 23.16
N GLN A 13 -9.05 -18.22 24.35
CA GLN A 13 -9.77 -17.85 25.56
C GLN A 13 -10.36 -16.44 25.50
N ASN A 14 -9.77 -15.54 24.74
CA ASN A 14 -10.19 -14.14 24.63
C ASN A 14 -10.90 -13.82 23.31
N GLU A 15 -11.14 -14.78 22.42
CA GLU A 15 -11.69 -14.56 21.09
C GLU A 15 -12.96 -13.72 21.08
N ALA A 16 -13.94 -14.04 21.94
CA ALA A 16 -15.18 -13.28 22.02
C ALA A 16 -14.94 -11.80 22.38
N ARG A 17 -14.07 -11.54 23.34
CA ARG A 17 -13.70 -10.17 23.74
C ARG A 17 -12.95 -9.47 22.59
N PHE A 18 -12.02 -10.14 21.93
CA PHE A 18 -11.27 -9.57 20.80
C PHE A 18 -12.21 -9.20 19.65
N LEU A 19 -13.20 -10.05 19.35
CA LEU A 19 -14.21 -9.75 18.36
C LEU A 19 -15.06 -8.54 18.77
N ASP A 20 -15.53 -8.46 20.00
CA ASP A 20 -16.30 -7.30 20.49
C ASP A 20 -15.50 -6.00 20.39
N GLU A 21 -14.23 -6.02 20.73
CA GLU A 21 -13.33 -4.87 20.66
C GLU A 21 -13.08 -4.45 19.19
N LEU A 22 -12.76 -5.40 18.30
CA LEU A 22 -12.57 -5.12 16.87
C LEU A 22 -13.88 -4.62 16.22
N PHE A 23 -15.00 -5.24 16.55
CA PHE A 23 -16.32 -4.83 16.04
C PHE A 23 -16.69 -3.42 16.49
N SER A 24 -16.25 -3.00 17.68
CA SER A 24 -16.47 -1.62 18.14
C SER A 24 -15.71 -0.58 17.29
N LEU A 25 -14.58 -0.95 16.69
CA LEU A 25 -13.84 -0.11 15.73
C LEU A 25 -14.52 -0.12 14.35
N ILE A 26 -14.88 -1.31 13.87
CA ILE A 26 -15.45 -1.48 12.52
C ILE A 26 -16.80 -0.76 12.39
N ARG A 27 -17.63 -0.75 13.46
CA ARG A 27 -18.91 -0.03 13.48
C ARG A 27 -18.80 1.48 13.35
N ILE A 28 -17.59 2.03 13.45
CA ILE A 28 -17.34 3.45 13.19
C ILE A 28 -16.93 3.60 11.72
N PRO A 29 -17.78 4.22 10.86
CA PRO A 29 -17.48 4.36 9.44
C PRO A 29 -16.48 5.50 9.20
N SER A 30 -15.21 5.25 9.53
CA SER A 30 -14.12 6.22 9.39
C SER A 30 -13.66 6.33 7.93
N ILE A 31 -14.53 6.83 7.06
CA ILE A 31 -14.24 7.02 5.62
C ILE A 31 -13.56 8.37 5.43
N SER A 32 -12.24 8.38 5.25
CA SER A 32 -11.44 9.61 5.12
C SER A 32 -11.78 10.44 3.89
N ALA A 33 -12.18 9.79 2.81
CA ALA A 33 -12.50 10.44 1.54
C ALA A 33 -13.83 11.25 1.57
N GLU A 34 -14.65 11.07 2.61
CA GLU A 34 -15.99 11.65 2.67
C GLU A 34 -16.14 12.64 3.83
N PRO A 35 -16.34 13.94 3.59
CA PRO A 35 -16.49 14.95 4.64
C PRO A 35 -17.63 14.68 5.65
N ALA A 36 -18.64 13.91 5.26
CA ALA A 36 -19.73 13.50 6.13
C ALA A 36 -19.27 12.64 7.32
N HIS A 37 -18.12 11.97 7.20
CA HIS A 37 -17.54 11.09 8.22
C HIS A 37 -16.44 11.74 9.07
N HIS A 38 -16.29 13.07 9.02
CA HIS A 38 -15.27 13.77 9.82
C HIS A 38 -15.37 13.50 11.33
N ASP A 39 -16.58 13.49 11.89
CA ASP A 39 -16.80 13.16 13.30
C ASP A 39 -16.50 11.69 13.60
N ASP A 40 -16.71 10.81 12.63
CA ASP A 40 -16.40 9.39 12.75
C ASP A 40 -14.88 9.14 12.80
N MET A 41 -14.08 9.93 12.08
CA MET A 41 -12.63 9.88 12.15
C MET A 41 -12.16 10.13 13.60
N LEU A 42 -12.63 11.20 14.24
CA LEU A 42 -12.27 11.49 15.63
C LEU A 42 -12.77 10.43 16.60
N ARG A 43 -13.99 9.89 16.39
CA ARG A 43 -14.53 8.80 17.22
C ARG A 43 -13.68 7.54 17.11
N CYS A 44 -13.24 7.19 15.88
CA CYS A 44 -12.40 6.02 15.63
C CYS A 44 -11.02 6.18 16.28
N ALA A 45 -10.39 7.35 16.14
CA ALA A 45 -9.12 7.66 16.79
C ALA A 45 -9.21 7.54 18.33
N LYS A 46 -10.26 8.07 18.94
CA LYS A 46 -10.50 7.92 20.39
C LYS A 46 -10.69 6.45 20.80
N ARG A 47 -11.40 5.67 19.98
CA ARG A 47 -11.58 4.25 20.26
C ARG A 47 -10.27 3.48 20.21
N TRP A 48 -9.39 3.78 19.27
CA TRP A 48 -8.05 3.23 19.24
C TRP A 48 -7.21 3.62 20.45
N GLN A 49 -7.27 4.89 20.86
CA GLN A 49 -6.61 5.35 22.10
C GLN A 49 -7.04 4.51 23.30
N GLU A 50 -8.35 4.28 23.50
CA GLU A 50 -8.88 3.46 24.59
C GLU A 50 -8.35 2.01 24.54
N LEU A 51 -8.30 1.41 23.36
CA LEU A 51 -7.81 0.03 23.18
C LEU A 51 -6.32 -0.10 23.44
N LEU A 52 -5.52 0.88 23.05
CA LEU A 52 -4.08 0.91 23.31
C LEU A 52 -3.79 1.03 24.81
N VAL A 53 -4.52 1.89 25.53
CA VAL A 53 -4.45 1.97 26.99
C VAL A 53 -4.85 0.63 27.64
N ALA A 54 -5.94 0.02 27.17
CA ALA A 54 -6.40 -1.28 27.68
C ALA A 54 -5.41 -2.42 27.39
N ALA A 55 -4.65 -2.33 26.31
CA ALA A 55 -3.58 -3.26 25.98
C ALA A 55 -2.31 -3.06 26.83
N GLY A 56 -2.23 -1.98 27.61
CA GLY A 56 -1.16 -1.73 28.56
C GLY A 56 -0.12 -0.71 28.09
N ALA A 57 -0.45 0.14 27.12
CA ALA A 57 0.36 1.33 26.83
C ALA A 57 0.43 2.24 28.06
N ASP A 58 1.60 2.81 28.32
CA ASP A 58 1.81 3.75 29.44
C ASP A 58 1.23 5.13 29.14
N HIS A 59 1.21 5.47 27.85
CA HIS A 59 0.64 6.70 27.31
C HIS A 59 -0.05 6.44 25.97
N ALA A 60 -1.20 7.08 25.75
CA ALA A 60 -1.86 7.11 24.45
C ALA A 60 -2.65 8.42 24.31
N GLU A 61 -2.51 9.07 23.15
CA GLU A 61 -3.20 10.33 22.87
C GLU A 61 -3.63 10.44 21.41
N VAL A 62 -4.69 11.21 21.18
CA VAL A 62 -5.13 11.62 19.83
C VAL A 62 -4.49 12.96 19.52
N MET A 63 -3.54 12.95 18.59
CA MET A 63 -2.75 14.10 18.21
C MET A 63 -3.35 14.80 16.98
N PRO A 64 -3.44 16.13 16.97
CA PRO A 64 -3.90 16.86 15.81
C PRO A 64 -2.88 16.77 14.67
N SER A 65 -3.38 16.80 13.43
CA SER A 65 -2.60 16.95 12.20
C SER A 65 -3.17 18.08 11.35
N GLU A 66 -2.62 18.29 10.16
CA GLU A 66 -3.18 19.21 9.16
C GLU A 66 -4.51 18.71 8.58
N GLY A 67 -4.79 17.41 8.73
CA GLY A 67 -6.02 16.74 8.29
C GLY A 67 -6.69 15.95 9.41
N ASN A 68 -6.87 14.65 9.21
CA ASN A 68 -7.43 13.78 10.23
C ASN A 68 -6.41 13.52 11.36
N PRO A 69 -6.85 13.42 12.64
CA PRO A 69 -5.95 13.23 13.76
C PRO A 69 -5.22 11.89 13.67
N LEU A 70 -4.03 11.81 14.26
CA LEU A 70 -3.30 10.57 14.45
C LEU A 70 -3.44 10.08 15.89
N VAL A 71 -3.32 8.77 16.09
CA VAL A 71 -3.24 8.18 17.43
C VAL A 71 -1.81 7.80 17.71
N TYR A 72 -1.22 8.40 18.73
CA TYR A 72 0.09 8.02 19.25
C TYR A 72 -0.09 7.23 20.54
N ALA A 73 0.71 6.16 20.71
CA ALA A 73 0.82 5.50 22.00
C ALA A 73 2.22 4.94 22.21
N GLU A 74 2.58 4.73 23.49
CA GLU A 74 3.85 4.11 23.83
C GLU A 74 3.75 3.18 25.03
N LYS A 75 4.54 2.11 24.97
CA LYS A 75 4.90 1.26 26.09
C LYS A 75 6.40 1.36 26.28
N HIS A 76 6.81 2.06 27.33
CA HIS A 76 8.20 2.23 27.70
C HIS A 76 8.65 1.09 28.60
N VAL A 77 9.79 0.49 28.30
CA VAL A 77 10.39 -0.56 29.12
C VAL A 77 11.68 -0.04 29.76
N SER A 78 12.54 0.62 28.98
CA SER A 78 13.82 1.16 29.45
C SER A 78 14.42 2.12 28.41
N ASP A 79 15.13 3.15 28.88
CA ASP A 79 15.86 4.09 27.99
C ASP A 79 16.98 3.40 27.18
N ALA A 80 17.51 2.27 27.65
CA ALA A 80 18.56 1.51 26.99
C ALA A 80 18.03 0.46 26.02
N ALA A 81 16.72 0.19 26.03
CA ALA A 81 16.11 -0.81 25.18
C ALA A 81 15.82 -0.26 23.79
N PRO A 82 15.95 -1.07 22.73
CA PRO A 82 15.56 -0.63 21.39
C PRO A 82 14.06 -0.33 21.34
N THR A 83 13.64 0.41 20.32
CA THR A 83 12.26 0.84 20.12
C THR A 83 11.72 0.33 18.79
N VAL A 84 10.59 -0.37 18.82
CA VAL A 84 9.80 -0.72 17.64
C VAL A 84 8.66 0.29 17.50
N LEU A 85 8.56 0.95 16.35
CA LEU A 85 7.41 1.79 16.00
C LEU A 85 6.44 0.97 15.15
N VAL A 86 5.24 0.75 15.62
CA VAL A 86 4.15 0.11 14.88
C VAL A 86 3.36 1.19 14.15
N TYR A 87 3.22 1.03 12.85
CA TYR A 87 2.37 1.88 12.02
C TYR A 87 1.18 1.09 11.49
N GLY A 88 0.04 1.76 11.40
CA GLY A 88 -1.18 1.32 10.75
C GLY A 88 -2.11 2.48 10.49
N HIS A 89 -3.28 2.21 9.90
CA HIS A 89 -4.29 3.24 9.67
C HIS A 89 -5.68 2.81 10.16
N TYR A 90 -6.52 3.81 10.44
CA TYR A 90 -7.85 3.57 10.95
C TYR A 90 -8.96 4.08 10.03
N ASP A 91 -8.59 4.81 8.98
CA ASP A 91 -9.53 5.13 7.92
C ASP A 91 -9.79 3.92 7.02
N VAL A 92 -10.85 4.01 6.26
CA VAL A 92 -11.29 2.94 5.36
C VAL A 92 -11.84 3.52 4.07
N MET A 93 -11.75 2.73 2.99
CA MET A 93 -12.35 3.07 1.70
C MET A 93 -13.86 3.22 1.75
N PRO A 94 -14.45 4.05 0.88
CA PRO A 94 -15.90 4.09 0.65
C PRO A 94 -16.48 2.70 0.35
N VAL A 95 -17.75 2.53 0.61
CA VAL A 95 -18.43 1.22 0.51
C VAL A 95 -19.22 1.02 -0.78
N ASP A 96 -19.21 1.99 -1.67
CA ASP A 96 -19.95 1.90 -2.93
C ASP A 96 -19.37 0.82 -3.87
N PRO A 97 -20.24 0.11 -4.61
CA PRO A 97 -21.69 0.19 -4.58
C PRO A 97 -22.31 -0.71 -3.49
N LEU A 98 -23.09 -0.11 -2.57
CA LEU A 98 -23.75 -0.82 -1.46
C LEU A 98 -24.60 -2.02 -1.91
N ALA A 99 -25.20 -1.96 -3.10
CA ALA A 99 -26.03 -3.03 -3.63
C ALA A 99 -25.31 -4.37 -3.84
N LEU A 100 -23.96 -4.37 -3.84
CA LEU A 100 -23.15 -5.58 -3.98
C LEU A 100 -22.71 -6.19 -2.64
N TRP A 101 -22.98 -5.52 -1.52
CA TRP A 101 -22.71 -6.07 -0.21
C TRP A 101 -23.79 -7.08 0.21
N HIS A 102 -23.35 -8.22 0.75
CA HIS A 102 -24.25 -9.26 1.24
C HIS A 102 -24.77 -8.96 2.67
N SER A 103 -24.05 -8.12 3.42
CA SER A 103 -24.41 -7.62 4.75
C SER A 103 -24.01 -6.14 4.84
N ASN A 104 -24.51 -5.44 5.87
CA ASN A 104 -24.13 -4.03 6.08
C ASN A 104 -22.61 -3.92 6.30
N PRO A 105 -21.88 -3.11 5.54
CA PRO A 105 -20.42 -3.01 5.64
C PRO A 105 -19.90 -2.54 6.99
N PHE A 106 -20.70 -1.86 7.80
CA PHE A 106 -20.32 -1.38 9.13
C PHE A 106 -21.06 -2.11 10.28
N GLU A 107 -21.72 -3.22 9.98
CA GLU A 107 -22.25 -4.15 10.97
C GLU A 107 -21.51 -5.49 10.85
N PRO A 108 -20.32 -5.61 11.48
CA PRO A 108 -19.47 -6.76 11.33
C PRO A 108 -20.12 -8.04 11.85
N GLU A 109 -19.98 -9.10 11.11
CA GLU A 109 -20.46 -10.43 11.48
C GLU A 109 -19.41 -11.50 11.23
N VAL A 110 -19.47 -12.58 12.01
CA VAL A 110 -18.68 -13.78 11.75
C VAL A 110 -19.55 -14.76 10.96
N ARG A 111 -19.14 -15.07 9.74
CA ARG A 111 -19.80 -16.04 8.88
C ARG A 111 -18.75 -16.90 8.19
N ASP A 112 -18.93 -18.22 8.16
CA ASP A 112 -18.02 -19.17 7.55
C ASP A 112 -16.54 -19.04 7.99
N GLY A 113 -16.33 -18.73 9.29
CA GLY A 113 -15.01 -18.57 9.87
C GLY A 113 -14.28 -17.29 9.43
N ARG A 114 -15.00 -16.30 8.92
CA ARG A 114 -14.48 -15.01 8.48
C ARG A 114 -15.25 -13.85 9.11
N ILE A 115 -14.59 -12.77 9.38
CA ILE A 115 -15.18 -11.48 9.75
C ILE A 115 -15.52 -10.77 8.44
N TRP A 116 -16.77 -10.37 8.25
CA TRP A 116 -17.25 -9.65 7.06
C TRP A 116 -17.61 -8.23 7.42
N ALA A 117 -16.85 -7.28 6.93
CA ALA A 117 -17.12 -5.83 7.06
C ALA A 117 -16.05 -5.03 6.32
N ARG A 118 -16.31 -3.74 6.03
CA ARG A 118 -15.30 -2.78 5.61
C ARG A 118 -14.33 -2.49 6.76
N GLY A 119 -13.01 -2.55 6.48
CA GLY A 119 -11.96 -2.42 7.49
C GLY A 119 -11.68 -3.71 8.28
N ALA A 120 -12.32 -4.84 7.92
CA ALA A 120 -12.06 -6.11 8.58
C ALA A 120 -10.63 -6.60 8.34
N ASP A 121 -10.06 -6.30 7.20
CA ASP A 121 -8.67 -6.60 6.82
C ASP A 121 -7.85 -5.30 6.71
N ASP A 122 -8.32 -4.33 5.97
CA ASP A 122 -7.65 -3.10 5.59
C ASP A 122 -8.19 -1.88 6.36
N ASP A 123 -7.47 -1.38 7.35
CA ASP A 123 -6.36 -1.95 8.11
C ASP A 123 -6.72 -2.16 9.58
N LYS A 124 -8.00 -1.90 9.98
CA LYS A 124 -8.43 -2.06 11.38
C LYS A 124 -8.17 -3.46 11.91
N GLY A 125 -8.42 -4.50 11.09
CA GLY A 125 -8.17 -5.88 11.47
C GLY A 125 -6.69 -6.19 11.66
N GLN A 126 -5.82 -5.77 10.75
CA GLN A 126 -4.40 -6.05 10.84
C GLN A 126 -3.71 -5.18 11.92
N SER A 127 -4.07 -3.90 12.04
CA SER A 127 -3.61 -3.05 13.15
C SER A 127 -4.07 -3.58 14.52
N PHE A 128 -5.26 -4.17 14.60
CA PHE A 128 -5.76 -4.79 15.84
C PHE A 128 -4.92 -6.01 16.26
N ILE A 129 -4.39 -6.78 15.32
CA ILE A 129 -3.44 -7.87 15.58
C ILE A 129 -2.24 -7.35 16.39
N GLN A 130 -1.66 -6.22 15.98
CA GLN A 130 -0.51 -5.59 16.65
C GLN A 130 -0.84 -5.23 18.10
N VAL A 131 -2.02 -4.63 18.34
CA VAL A 131 -2.48 -4.25 19.67
C VAL A 131 -2.70 -5.47 20.58
N LYS A 132 -3.21 -6.59 20.03
CA LYS A 132 -3.43 -7.80 20.83
C LYS A 132 -2.14 -8.57 21.13
N ALA A 133 -1.16 -8.50 20.26
CA ALA A 133 0.19 -8.99 20.55
C ALA A 133 0.85 -8.19 21.70
N LEU A 134 0.76 -6.84 21.66
CA LEU A 134 1.22 -5.98 22.76
C LEU A 134 0.50 -6.36 24.08
N GLU A 135 -0.83 -6.49 24.04
CA GLU A 135 -1.62 -6.83 25.24
C GLU A 135 -1.12 -8.13 25.90
N TYR A 136 -0.89 -9.18 25.11
CA TYR A 136 -0.36 -10.43 25.62
C TYR A 136 1.01 -10.26 26.27
N LEU A 137 1.93 -9.60 25.59
CA LEU A 137 3.30 -9.41 26.05
C LEU A 137 3.38 -8.59 27.34
N VAL A 138 2.61 -7.50 27.42
CA VAL A 138 2.58 -6.63 28.61
C VAL A 138 1.94 -7.34 29.79
N ARG A 139 0.77 -7.99 29.60
CA ARG A 139 0.07 -8.71 30.67
C ARG A 139 0.89 -9.84 31.30
N HIS A 140 1.79 -10.44 30.55
CA HIS A 140 2.60 -11.54 31.03
C HIS A 140 4.05 -11.15 31.35
N GLY A 141 4.40 -9.85 31.24
CA GLY A 141 5.75 -9.35 31.52
C GLY A 141 6.82 -9.91 30.57
N LEU A 142 6.45 -10.15 29.32
CA LEU A 142 7.31 -10.76 28.31
C LEU A 142 7.99 -9.74 27.39
N LEU A 143 7.54 -8.48 27.36
CA LEU A 143 8.10 -7.41 26.53
C LEU A 143 9.40 -6.88 27.15
N LYS A 144 10.47 -6.77 26.36
CA LYS A 144 11.79 -6.29 26.83
C LYS A 144 12.32 -5.07 26.08
N HIS A 145 11.63 -4.63 25.03
CA HIS A 145 11.94 -3.41 24.27
C HIS A 145 10.78 -2.42 24.34
N ASN A 146 11.04 -1.18 23.93
CA ASN A 146 10.02 -0.16 23.87
C ASN A 146 9.16 -0.34 22.62
N VAL A 147 7.87 -0.09 22.74
CA VAL A 147 6.95 -0.12 21.58
C VAL A 147 6.22 1.20 21.50
N LYS A 148 6.22 1.79 20.33
CA LYS A 148 5.41 2.97 19.97
C LYS A 148 4.39 2.58 18.92
N PHE A 149 3.27 3.27 18.91
CA PHE A 149 2.24 3.16 17.87
C PHE A 149 2.00 4.52 17.25
N ILE A 150 1.78 4.52 15.95
CA ILE A 150 1.21 5.62 15.21
C ILE A 150 0.15 5.06 14.27
N LEU A 151 -1.11 5.48 14.47
CA LEU A 151 -2.23 5.09 13.63
C LEU A 151 -2.78 6.34 12.96
N GLU A 152 -2.74 6.39 11.64
CA GLU A 152 -3.23 7.54 10.88
C GLU A 152 -4.68 7.39 10.39
N GLY A 153 -5.28 8.47 9.93
CA GLY A 153 -6.63 8.52 9.40
C GLY A 153 -6.71 9.05 7.98
N GLU A 154 -5.66 8.89 7.16
CA GLU A 154 -5.60 9.45 5.80
C GLU A 154 -4.86 8.53 4.80
N GLU A 155 -4.58 7.26 5.16
CA GLU A 155 -3.86 6.34 4.27
C GLU A 155 -4.60 6.16 2.95
N GLU A 156 -5.90 5.95 3.01
CA GLU A 156 -6.78 5.68 1.87
C GLU A 156 -6.98 6.88 0.92
N ILE A 157 -6.49 8.05 1.33
CA ILE A 157 -6.42 9.25 0.49
C ILE A 157 -4.98 9.71 0.21
N GLY A 158 -3.99 8.85 0.52
CA GLY A 158 -2.57 9.03 0.21
C GLY A 158 -1.78 9.79 1.26
N SER A 159 -2.18 9.76 2.53
CA SER A 159 -1.46 10.29 3.70
C SER A 159 -0.97 11.74 3.57
N PRO A 160 -1.80 12.70 3.11
CA PRO A 160 -1.33 14.05 2.78
C PRO A 160 -0.72 14.80 3.97
N SER A 161 -1.13 14.51 5.21
CA SER A 161 -0.66 15.18 6.42
C SER A 161 0.50 14.48 7.13
N LEU A 162 0.74 13.19 6.81
CA LEU A 162 1.66 12.36 7.59
C LEU A 162 3.12 12.81 7.45
N GLY A 163 3.56 13.17 6.24
CA GLY A 163 4.93 13.64 6.02
C GLY A 163 5.27 14.89 6.85
N SER A 164 4.34 15.85 6.96
CA SER A 164 4.47 17.02 7.82
C SER A 164 4.49 16.63 9.30
N PHE A 165 3.64 15.70 9.71
CA PHE A 165 3.57 15.20 11.08
C PHE A 165 4.88 14.51 11.51
N LEU A 166 5.48 13.66 10.65
CA LEU A 166 6.75 12.99 10.91
C LEU A 166 7.88 14.01 11.17
N LYS A 167 7.94 15.06 10.37
CA LYS A 167 8.94 16.16 10.54
C LYS A 167 8.76 16.90 11.86
N GLN A 168 7.52 17.26 12.19
CA GLN A 168 7.19 18.01 13.41
C GLN A 168 7.45 17.19 14.68
N HIS A 169 7.19 15.87 14.61
CA HIS A 169 7.29 14.97 15.75
C HIS A 169 8.47 13.99 15.66
N HIS A 170 9.50 14.32 14.87
CA HIS A 170 10.66 13.46 14.63
C HIS A 170 11.26 12.89 15.93
N ASN A 171 11.47 13.70 16.95
CA ASN A 171 12.04 13.24 18.22
C ASN A 171 11.12 12.28 18.98
N LEU A 172 9.80 12.49 18.93
CA LEU A 172 8.81 11.62 19.55
C LEU A 172 8.78 10.24 18.88
N LEU A 173 8.95 10.23 17.57
CA LEU A 173 8.83 9.03 16.73
C LEU A 173 10.15 8.28 16.51
N GLN A 174 11.26 8.72 17.14
CA GLN A 174 12.53 8.00 17.05
C GLN A 174 12.34 6.53 17.44
N CYS A 175 12.89 5.63 16.62
CA CYS A 175 12.80 4.19 16.77
C CYS A 175 13.99 3.51 16.07
N ASP A 176 14.16 2.22 16.28
CA ASP A 176 15.22 1.41 15.65
C ASP A 176 14.68 0.63 14.44
N VAL A 177 13.39 0.35 14.42
CA VAL A 177 12.69 -0.31 13.31
C VAL A 177 11.21 0.07 13.31
N ILE A 178 10.60 0.06 12.12
CA ILE A 178 9.17 0.24 11.95
C ILE A 178 8.54 -1.10 11.55
N LEU A 179 7.40 -1.43 12.16
CA LEU A 179 6.62 -2.63 11.88
C LEU A 179 5.26 -2.24 11.29
N VAL A 180 4.92 -2.79 10.15
CA VAL A 180 3.66 -2.51 9.43
C VAL A 180 2.99 -3.82 9.05
N SER A 181 1.68 -3.92 9.27
CA SER A 181 0.89 -5.10 8.88
C SER A 181 0.03 -4.89 7.64
N ASP A 182 -0.03 -3.71 7.10
CA ASP A 182 -0.85 -3.32 5.95
C ASP A 182 -0.31 -3.88 4.62
N THR A 183 -0.23 -5.21 4.53
CA THR A 183 0.15 -5.95 3.32
C THR A 183 -0.52 -7.34 3.30
N SER A 184 -0.26 -8.11 2.23
CA SER A 184 -0.86 -9.43 2.05
C SER A 184 0.19 -10.54 2.01
N MET A 185 -0.22 -11.77 2.37
CA MET A 185 0.49 -13.01 2.07
C MET A 185 0.15 -13.52 0.66
N LEU A 186 0.94 -14.49 0.16
CA LEU A 186 0.64 -15.17 -1.11
C LEU A 186 -0.62 -16.04 -1.01
N ALA A 187 -0.76 -16.79 0.07
CA ALA A 187 -1.95 -17.60 0.37
C ALA A 187 -1.98 -17.96 1.86
N ALA A 188 -3.12 -18.41 2.35
CA ALA A 188 -3.32 -18.79 3.76
C ALA A 188 -2.41 -19.94 4.22
N ASP A 189 -1.99 -20.82 3.32
CA ASP A 189 -1.08 -21.94 3.54
C ASP A 189 0.33 -21.71 2.97
N LEU A 190 0.57 -20.54 2.39
CA LEU A 190 1.84 -20.12 1.81
C LEU A 190 2.24 -18.76 2.38
N PRO A 191 2.79 -18.73 3.62
CA PRO A 191 3.18 -17.48 4.25
C PRO A 191 4.26 -16.77 3.46
N SER A 192 4.19 -15.46 3.40
CA SER A 192 5.20 -14.62 2.76
C SER A 192 5.37 -13.31 3.49
N LEU A 193 6.60 -12.78 3.47
CA LEU A 193 6.95 -11.46 3.96
C LEU A 193 7.23 -10.54 2.78
N THR A 194 6.63 -9.37 2.78
CA THR A 194 6.88 -8.37 1.76
C THR A 194 8.22 -7.71 2.00
N THR A 195 9.15 -7.90 1.05
CA THR A 195 10.51 -7.33 1.11
C THR A 195 10.71 -6.14 0.19
N GLY A 196 9.72 -5.76 -0.59
CA GLY A 196 9.82 -4.60 -1.45
C GLY A 196 8.48 -4.19 -2.04
N LEU A 197 8.37 -2.90 -2.26
CA LEU A 197 7.23 -2.22 -2.86
C LEU A 197 7.72 -1.37 -4.03
N ARG A 198 6.91 -1.24 -5.07
CA ARG A 198 7.22 -0.28 -6.15
C ARG A 198 6.81 1.13 -5.74
N GLY A 199 7.53 2.11 -6.28
CA GLY A 199 7.15 3.52 -6.24
C GLY A 199 6.10 3.85 -7.30
N LEU A 200 5.74 5.13 -7.34
CA LEU A 200 4.77 5.69 -8.27
C LEU A 200 5.22 7.08 -8.70
N ALA A 201 5.01 7.40 -9.96
CA ALA A 201 4.99 8.77 -10.46
C ALA A 201 3.81 8.92 -11.41
N TYR A 202 3.05 10.01 -11.30
CA TYR A 202 1.79 10.22 -11.99
C TYR A 202 1.72 11.60 -12.62
N TRP A 203 1.19 11.68 -13.85
CA TRP A 203 1.09 12.94 -14.60
C TRP A 203 -0.23 13.07 -15.35
N GLN A 204 -0.59 14.32 -15.60
CA GLN A 204 -1.58 14.68 -16.61
C GLN A 204 -0.89 15.39 -17.76
N ILE A 205 -1.19 14.98 -18.99
CA ILE A 205 -0.72 15.60 -20.23
C ILE A 205 -1.89 16.32 -20.88
N GLU A 206 -1.67 17.57 -21.29
CA GLU A 206 -2.58 18.35 -22.14
C GLU A 206 -1.87 18.69 -23.46
N VAL A 207 -2.48 18.32 -24.56
CA VAL A 207 -2.06 18.73 -25.91
C VAL A 207 -3.07 19.73 -26.47
N THR A 208 -2.61 20.93 -26.77
CA THR A 208 -3.43 22.01 -27.33
C THR A 208 -3.02 22.26 -28.78
N GLY A 209 -3.98 22.16 -29.68
CA GLY A 209 -3.85 22.43 -31.13
C GLY A 209 -4.48 23.75 -31.52
N PRO A 210 -5.51 23.76 -32.40
CA PRO A 210 -6.16 24.97 -32.88
C PRO A 210 -6.93 25.68 -31.73
N ASN A 211 -7.27 26.93 -31.92
CA ASN A 211 -7.97 27.77 -30.94
C ASN A 211 -9.44 27.37 -30.68
N ARG A 212 -9.97 26.44 -31.46
CA ARG A 212 -11.32 25.86 -31.34
C ARG A 212 -11.39 24.54 -32.07
N ASP A 213 -12.43 23.78 -31.86
CA ASP A 213 -12.73 22.58 -32.64
C ASP A 213 -12.99 22.94 -34.10
N LEU A 214 -12.42 22.16 -35.02
CA LEU A 214 -12.47 22.41 -36.46
C LEU A 214 -13.17 21.27 -37.19
N HIS A 215 -13.79 21.59 -38.34
CA HIS A 215 -14.39 20.58 -39.19
C HIS A 215 -13.29 19.75 -39.89
N SER A 216 -13.27 18.42 -39.65
CA SER A 216 -12.18 17.55 -40.15
C SER A 216 -12.12 17.48 -41.67
N GLY A 217 -13.24 17.62 -42.36
CA GLY A 217 -13.27 17.67 -43.86
C GLY A 217 -12.64 18.92 -44.46
N HIS A 218 -12.61 20.03 -43.70
CA HIS A 218 -12.02 21.29 -44.19
C HIS A 218 -10.56 21.46 -43.76
N PHE A 219 -10.17 20.92 -42.61
CA PHE A 219 -8.86 21.18 -42.01
C PHE A 219 -8.02 19.90 -41.82
N GLY A 220 -8.62 18.71 -41.98
CA GLY A 220 -7.91 17.43 -41.89
C GLY A 220 -6.82 17.30 -42.93
N GLY A 221 -5.66 16.81 -42.55
CA GLY A 221 -4.47 16.72 -43.40
C GLY A 221 -3.64 18.00 -43.47
N ALA A 222 -4.21 19.15 -43.05
CA ALA A 222 -3.50 20.44 -43.05
C ALA A 222 -3.20 20.92 -41.60
N VAL A 223 -4.08 20.60 -40.63
CA VAL A 223 -3.93 20.99 -39.23
C VAL A 223 -3.75 19.74 -38.36
N ALA A 224 -2.82 19.80 -37.43
CA ALA A 224 -2.56 18.69 -36.52
C ALA A 224 -3.78 18.41 -35.63
N ASN A 225 -4.14 17.13 -35.48
CA ASN A 225 -5.13 16.68 -34.52
C ASN A 225 -4.41 16.38 -33.19
N PRO A 226 -4.76 17.09 -32.10
CA PRO A 226 -4.14 16.85 -30.78
C PRO A 226 -4.24 15.42 -30.29
N ILE A 227 -5.31 14.68 -30.58
CA ILE A 227 -5.42 13.26 -30.20
C ILE A 227 -4.38 12.43 -30.93
N ASN A 228 -4.22 12.60 -32.25
CA ASN A 228 -3.23 11.86 -33.02
C ASN A 228 -1.81 12.13 -32.49
N VAL A 229 -1.48 13.41 -32.26
CA VAL A 229 -0.17 13.79 -31.71
C VAL A 229 0.06 13.17 -30.33
N LEU A 230 -0.95 13.21 -29.43
CA LEU A 230 -0.87 12.60 -28.11
C LEU A 230 -0.62 11.09 -28.21
N CYS A 231 -1.38 10.38 -29.06
CA CYS A 231 -1.20 8.95 -29.29
C CYS A 231 0.20 8.62 -29.84
N GLU A 232 0.72 9.42 -30.79
CA GLU A 232 2.04 9.23 -31.36
C GLU A 232 3.17 9.47 -30.34
N MET A 233 3.01 10.42 -29.43
CA MET A 233 3.96 10.66 -28.34
C MET A 233 3.93 9.52 -27.32
N LEU A 234 2.75 9.13 -26.85
CA LEU A 234 2.59 8.07 -25.86
C LEU A 234 3.09 6.71 -26.38
N ALA A 235 2.85 6.39 -27.66
CA ALA A 235 3.33 5.15 -28.27
C ALA A 235 4.86 5.04 -28.33
N LYS A 236 5.57 6.16 -28.17
CA LYS A 236 7.05 6.18 -28.17
C LYS A 236 7.65 6.04 -26.77
N VAL A 237 6.86 6.08 -25.72
CA VAL A 237 7.36 5.96 -24.34
C VAL A 237 7.86 4.56 -24.03
N THR A 238 7.36 3.56 -24.74
CA THR A 238 7.85 2.17 -24.62
C THR A 238 8.25 1.64 -26.00
N ASP A 239 9.29 0.81 -26.03
CA ASP A 239 9.70 0.13 -27.24
C ASP A 239 8.97 -1.21 -27.49
N ALA A 240 9.35 -1.93 -28.54
CA ALA A 240 8.76 -3.21 -28.92
C ALA A 240 9.05 -4.33 -27.91
N ASP A 241 10.11 -4.22 -27.12
CA ASP A 241 10.49 -5.15 -26.05
C ASP A 241 9.88 -4.77 -24.69
N GLY A 242 9.01 -3.74 -24.66
CA GLY A 242 8.31 -3.28 -23.45
C GLY A 242 9.16 -2.42 -22.51
N ARG A 243 10.35 -1.97 -22.97
CA ARG A 243 11.25 -1.14 -22.19
C ARG A 243 10.88 0.34 -22.33
N ILE A 244 10.94 1.09 -21.25
CA ILE A 244 10.70 2.54 -21.24
C ILE A 244 11.86 3.24 -21.95
N THR A 245 11.55 4.16 -22.86
CA THR A 245 12.54 4.79 -23.77
C THR A 245 12.99 6.18 -23.31
N ILE A 246 12.53 6.64 -22.15
CA ILE A 246 12.91 7.92 -21.58
C ILE A 246 14.41 7.88 -21.27
N PRO A 247 15.24 8.81 -21.82
CA PRO A 247 16.66 8.86 -21.53
C PRO A 247 16.91 8.99 -20.03
N HIS A 248 17.92 8.27 -19.52
CA HIS A 248 18.30 8.24 -18.10
C HIS A 248 17.27 7.64 -17.14
N PHE A 249 16.17 7.09 -17.64
CA PHE A 249 15.13 6.49 -16.80
C PHE A 249 15.63 5.28 -15.99
N TYR A 250 16.59 4.53 -16.54
CA TYR A 250 17.12 3.31 -15.93
C TYR A 250 18.45 3.50 -15.20
N ASP A 251 18.97 4.73 -15.10
CA ASP A 251 20.30 4.99 -14.52
C ASP A 251 20.39 4.51 -13.05
N ASP A 252 19.28 4.65 -12.29
CA ASP A 252 19.19 4.23 -10.89
C ASP A 252 18.45 2.89 -10.71
N VAL A 253 18.12 2.19 -11.79
CA VAL A 253 17.46 0.87 -11.73
C VAL A 253 18.49 -0.23 -11.55
N GLU A 254 18.46 -0.87 -10.38
CA GLU A 254 19.31 -2.02 -10.13
C GLU A 254 18.79 -3.28 -10.84
N GLU A 255 19.68 -4.00 -11.49
CA GLU A 255 19.36 -5.31 -12.05
C GLU A 255 19.28 -6.35 -10.94
N LEU A 256 18.30 -7.25 -11.07
CA LEU A 256 18.16 -8.36 -10.13
C LEU A 256 19.40 -9.26 -10.15
N SER A 257 19.96 -9.55 -9.00
CA SER A 257 21.02 -10.54 -8.87
C SER A 257 20.54 -11.95 -9.25
N ALA A 258 21.47 -12.84 -9.58
CA ALA A 258 21.13 -14.23 -9.90
C ALA A 258 20.42 -14.93 -8.72
N ASP A 259 20.80 -14.61 -7.48
CA ASP A 259 20.19 -15.17 -6.27
C ASP A 259 18.75 -14.65 -6.09
N GLU A 260 18.49 -13.37 -6.30
CA GLU A 260 17.13 -12.80 -6.25
C GLU A 260 16.23 -13.40 -7.34
N ARG A 261 16.73 -13.52 -8.57
CA ARG A 261 15.98 -14.19 -9.65
C ARG A 261 15.68 -15.65 -9.32
N SER A 262 16.63 -16.35 -8.70
CA SER A 262 16.42 -17.72 -8.23
C SER A 262 15.35 -17.79 -7.15
N MET A 263 15.35 -16.88 -6.16
CA MET A 263 14.32 -16.82 -5.12
C MET A 263 12.94 -16.54 -5.72
N ILE A 264 12.83 -15.58 -6.63
CA ILE A 264 11.57 -15.25 -7.33
C ILE A 264 11.06 -16.45 -8.13
N ALA A 265 11.94 -17.19 -8.81
CA ALA A 265 11.56 -18.37 -9.58
C ALA A 265 11.02 -19.54 -8.72
N HIS A 266 11.30 -19.55 -7.41
CA HIS A 266 10.74 -20.52 -6.48
C HIS A 266 9.34 -20.13 -5.95
N ILE A 267 8.87 -18.91 -6.22
CA ILE A 267 7.50 -18.49 -5.88
C ILE A 267 6.53 -19.27 -6.77
N PRO A 268 5.60 -20.05 -6.22
CA PRO A 268 4.61 -20.77 -7.02
C PRO A 268 3.75 -19.79 -7.82
N PHE A 269 3.84 -19.84 -9.14
CA PHE A 269 3.06 -18.99 -10.02
C PHE A 269 2.67 -19.77 -11.30
N ASP A 270 1.37 -19.84 -11.55
CA ASP A 270 0.81 -20.47 -12.74
C ASP A 270 0.28 -19.38 -13.70
N GLU A 271 1.06 -19.09 -14.75
CA GLU A 271 0.69 -18.06 -15.75
C GLU A 271 -0.63 -18.37 -16.47
N GLN A 272 -0.93 -19.65 -16.71
CA GLN A 272 -2.17 -20.00 -17.39
C GLN A 272 -3.37 -19.71 -16.51
N ARG A 273 -3.30 -20.11 -15.25
CA ARG A 273 -4.34 -19.82 -14.26
C ARG A 273 -4.48 -18.30 -14.04
N TYR A 274 -3.37 -17.58 -13.99
CA TYR A 274 -3.37 -16.10 -13.88
C TYR A 274 -4.08 -15.47 -15.08
N MET A 275 -3.73 -15.85 -16.32
CA MET A 275 -4.38 -15.35 -17.53
C MET A 275 -5.87 -15.67 -17.55
N GLN A 276 -6.26 -16.88 -17.17
CA GLN A 276 -7.68 -17.30 -17.10
C GLN A 276 -8.46 -16.48 -16.07
N ALA A 277 -7.86 -16.21 -14.89
CA ALA A 277 -8.50 -15.43 -13.83
C ALA A 277 -8.82 -13.99 -14.24
N ILE A 278 -7.97 -13.38 -15.08
CA ILE A 278 -8.16 -11.99 -15.56
C ILE A 278 -8.73 -11.91 -16.99
N GLY A 279 -9.00 -13.05 -17.63
CA GLY A 279 -9.65 -13.12 -18.94
C GLY A 279 -8.81 -12.63 -20.11
N VAL A 280 -7.49 -12.89 -20.12
CA VAL A 280 -6.60 -12.53 -21.23
C VAL A 280 -5.96 -13.76 -21.86
N ASP A 281 -5.69 -13.69 -23.18
CA ASP A 281 -5.10 -14.79 -23.96
C ASP A 281 -3.57 -14.75 -23.97
N ALA A 282 -2.95 -13.61 -23.63
CA ALA A 282 -1.50 -13.43 -23.60
C ALA A 282 -1.08 -12.33 -22.62
N LEU A 283 0.12 -12.47 -22.06
CA LEU A 283 0.75 -11.46 -21.22
C LEU A 283 1.72 -10.60 -22.04
N ARG A 284 1.87 -9.35 -21.60
CA ARG A 284 2.79 -8.37 -22.20
C ARG A 284 3.61 -7.70 -21.09
N GLY A 285 4.83 -7.32 -21.40
CA GLY A 285 5.71 -6.56 -20.48
C GLY A 285 7.15 -6.61 -20.97
N GLU A 286 8.08 -6.11 -20.16
CA GLU A 286 9.50 -6.03 -20.49
C GLU A 286 10.07 -7.43 -20.78
N LYS A 287 10.73 -7.57 -21.94
CA LYS A 287 11.30 -8.83 -22.39
C LYS A 287 12.49 -9.25 -21.52
N GLY A 288 12.60 -10.55 -21.27
CA GLY A 288 13.67 -11.12 -20.47
C GLY A 288 13.35 -11.24 -18.97
N TYR A 289 12.14 -10.85 -18.57
CA TYR A 289 11.65 -10.96 -17.20
C TYR A 289 10.38 -11.81 -17.14
N SER A 290 10.22 -12.59 -16.06
CA SER A 290 9.01 -13.32 -15.76
C SER A 290 7.87 -12.37 -15.35
N THR A 291 6.64 -12.87 -15.33
CA THR A 291 5.47 -12.07 -14.92
C THR A 291 5.61 -11.52 -13.51
N ILE A 292 6.12 -12.32 -12.57
CA ILE A 292 6.36 -11.87 -11.20
C ILE A 292 7.44 -10.76 -11.18
N GLU A 293 8.54 -10.93 -11.89
CA GLU A 293 9.60 -9.91 -11.97
C GLU A 293 9.07 -8.60 -12.56
N ARG A 294 8.27 -8.66 -13.62
CA ARG A 294 7.64 -7.49 -14.25
C ARG A 294 6.72 -6.74 -13.28
N ASN A 295 5.91 -7.50 -12.53
CA ASN A 295 4.92 -6.90 -11.62
C ASN A 295 5.54 -6.32 -10.35
N ALA A 296 6.69 -6.83 -9.91
CA ALA A 296 7.25 -6.51 -8.60
C ALA A 296 8.63 -5.85 -8.62
N CYS A 297 9.43 -6.10 -9.65
CA CYS A 297 10.86 -5.73 -9.67
C CYS A 297 11.25 -4.87 -10.87
N ARG A 298 10.33 -4.66 -11.82
CA ARG A 298 10.61 -3.83 -12.99
C ARG A 298 9.68 -2.60 -13.02
N PRO A 299 10.17 -1.47 -13.54
CA PRO A 299 9.31 -0.32 -13.74
C PRO A 299 8.29 -0.59 -14.86
N SER A 300 7.15 0.07 -14.80
CA SER A 300 6.14 0.02 -15.86
C SER A 300 5.62 1.41 -16.20
N PHE A 301 5.12 1.57 -17.42
CA PHE A 301 4.43 2.77 -17.87
C PHE A 301 3.02 2.39 -18.33
N ASP A 302 2.02 3.06 -17.77
CA ASP A 302 0.62 2.79 -18.05
C ASP A 302 -0.16 4.08 -18.37
N ILE A 303 -1.01 4.00 -19.41
CA ILE A 303 -1.96 5.06 -19.74
C ILE A 303 -3.23 4.78 -18.96
N CYS A 304 -3.46 5.54 -17.87
CA CYS A 304 -4.60 5.36 -16.98
C CYS A 304 -5.89 5.95 -17.52
N GLY A 305 -5.78 6.91 -18.43
CA GLY A 305 -6.93 7.55 -19.11
C GLY A 305 -6.47 8.40 -20.28
N ILE A 306 -7.29 8.43 -21.33
CA ILE A 306 -7.07 9.28 -22.50
C ILE A 306 -8.42 9.80 -22.98
N TRP A 307 -8.53 11.11 -23.27
CA TRP A 307 -9.77 11.71 -23.74
C TRP A 307 -9.54 12.95 -24.60
N GLY A 308 -10.55 13.29 -25.35
CA GLY A 308 -10.61 14.44 -26.25
C GLY A 308 -11.61 14.21 -27.39
N GLY A 309 -11.92 15.23 -28.15
CA GLY A 309 -12.85 15.15 -29.28
C GLY A 309 -14.28 14.83 -28.85
N HIS A 310 -15.00 14.13 -29.74
CA HIS A 310 -16.41 13.78 -29.52
C HIS A 310 -16.52 12.39 -28.92
N THR A 311 -17.07 12.31 -27.72
CA THR A 311 -17.30 11.05 -26.97
C THR A 311 -18.78 10.75 -26.75
N GLY A 312 -19.68 11.63 -27.29
CA GLY A 312 -21.12 11.44 -27.21
C GLY A 312 -21.66 10.47 -28.27
N GLU A 313 -22.95 10.21 -28.23
CA GLU A 313 -23.64 9.35 -29.19
C GLU A 313 -23.60 9.96 -30.60
N GLY A 314 -23.48 9.09 -31.62
CA GLY A 314 -23.44 9.47 -33.01
C GLY A 314 -22.05 9.88 -33.51
N ALA A 315 -21.95 10.24 -34.78
CA ALA A 315 -20.70 10.65 -35.44
C ALA A 315 -20.57 12.17 -35.49
N LYS A 316 -19.37 12.69 -35.19
CA LYS A 316 -19.01 14.11 -35.39
C LYS A 316 -17.63 14.20 -36.06
N THR A 317 -17.61 14.78 -37.27
CA THR A 317 -16.37 14.98 -38.06
C THR A 317 -15.58 16.17 -37.52
N VAL A 318 -14.81 15.98 -36.45
CA VAL A 318 -14.14 17.06 -35.73
C VAL A 318 -12.62 16.80 -35.58
N LEU A 319 -11.83 17.86 -35.69
CA LEU A 319 -10.49 17.96 -35.11
C LEU A 319 -10.64 18.73 -33.80
N PRO A 320 -10.42 18.09 -32.63
CA PRO A 320 -10.57 18.79 -31.36
C PRO A 320 -9.49 19.84 -31.18
N SER A 321 -9.77 20.84 -30.37
CA SER A 321 -8.80 21.87 -29.98
C SER A 321 -7.82 21.35 -28.93
N LYS A 322 -8.20 20.35 -28.14
CA LYS A 322 -7.39 19.76 -27.07
C LYS A 322 -7.54 18.25 -26.97
N ALA A 323 -6.50 17.60 -26.44
CA ALA A 323 -6.52 16.21 -26.01
C ALA A 323 -5.79 16.08 -24.68
N TYR A 324 -6.15 15.06 -23.90
CA TYR A 324 -5.63 14.83 -22.56
C TYR A 324 -5.28 13.36 -22.34
N ALA A 325 -4.29 13.12 -21.49
CA ALA A 325 -4.03 11.80 -20.93
C ALA A 325 -3.65 11.89 -19.45
N LYS A 326 -4.02 10.88 -18.70
CA LYS A 326 -3.45 10.57 -17.39
C LYS A 326 -2.57 9.34 -17.53
N VAL A 327 -1.35 9.44 -17.05
CA VAL A 327 -0.35 8.38 -17.19
C VAL A 327 0.40 8.18 -15.90
N SER A 328 0.87 6.96 -15.66
CA SER A 328 1.68 6.63 -14.50
C SER A 328 2.88 5.77 -14.85
N CYS A 329 3.95 5.89 -14.08
CA CYS A 329 5.02 4.91 -14.02
C CYS A 329 5.02 4.26 -12.64
N ARG A 330 5.08 2.93 -12.59
CA ARG A 330 5.54 2.26 -11.39
C ARG A 330 7.06 2.31 -11.39
N LEU A 331 7.62 2.76 -10.28
CA LEU A 331 9.06 2.91 -10.08
C LEU A 331 9.60 1.74 -9.28
N VAL A 332 10.89 1.47 -9.43
CA VAL A 332 11.56 0.47 -8.59
C VAL A 332 12.46 1.18 -7.56
N PRO A 333 12.92 0.48 -6.51
CA PRO A 333 13.80 1.08 -5.52
C PRO A 333 14.98 1.80 -6.14
N HIS A 334 15.42 2.87 -5.47
CA HIS A 334 16.46 3.84 -5.87
C HIS A 334 16.05 4.86 -6.93
N GLN A 335 14.96 4.64 -7.68
CA GLN A 335 14.40 5.70 -8.53
C GLN A 335 13.72 6.77 -7.68
N GLN A 336 14.21 8.00 -7.77
CA GLN A 336 13.60 9.16 -7.13
C GLN A 336 12.43 9.65 -7.99
N HIS A 337 11.22 9.68 -7.42
CA HIS A 337 10.02 10.00 -8.20
C HIS A 337 10.03 11.41 -8.80
N GLU A 338 10.62 12.39 -8.09
CA GLU A 338 10.78 13.75 -8.59
C GLU A 338 11.74 13.81 -9.79
N THR A 339 12.88 13.09 -9.72
CA THR A 339 13.85 12.97 -10.83
C THR A 339 13.19 12.34 -12.05
N VAL A 340 12.51 11.21 -11.87
CA VAL A 340 11.79 10.53 -12.96
C VAL A 340 10.69 11.43 -13.50
N SER A 341 10.00 12.18 -12.64
CA SER A 341 8.97 13.13 -13.05
C SER A 341 9.54 14.19 -13.97
N GLN A 342 10.69 14.77 -13.65
CA GLN A 342 11.34 15.77 -14.50
C GLN A 342 11.80 15.15 -15.84
N LEU A 343 12.39 13.94 -15.81
CA LEU A 343 12.80 13.23 -17.03
C LEU A 343 11.60 12.99 -17.97
N PHE A 344 10.46 12.62 -17.42
CA PHE A 344 9.24 12.42 -18.20
C PHE A 344 8.72 13.73 -18.81
N VAL A 345 8.63 14.79 -18.02
CA VAL A 345 8.22 16.12 -18.48
C VAL A 345 9.09 16.56 -19.67
N ASP A 346 10.42 16.55 -19.46
CA ASP A 346 11.38 16.96 -20.49
C ASP A 346 11.28 16.10 -21.77
N TYR A 347 11.06 14.80 -21.60
CA TYR A 347 10.96 13.87 -22.71
C TYR A 347 9.71 14.12 -23.56
N ILE A 348 8.54 14.26 -22.92
CA ILE A 348 7.27 14.52 -23.60
C ILE A 348 7.26 15.89 -24.26
N GLU A 349 7.74 16.94 -23.58
CA GLU A 349 7.80 18.29 -24.14
C GLU A 349 8.77 18.40 -25.33
N ARG A 350 9.90 17.68 -25.26
CA ARG A 350 10.88 17.61 -26.37
C ARG A 350 10.33 16.89 -27.59
N MET A 351 9.46 15.89 -27.42
CA MET A 351 8.81 15.17 -28.51
C MET A 351 7.69 15.98 -29.19
N ALA A 352 7.21 17.03 -28.53
CA ALA A 352 6.09 17.82 -29.03
C ALA A 352 6.41 18.47 -30.38
N PRO A 353 5.65 18.20 -31.46
CA PRO A 353 5.85 18.88 -32.71
C PRO A 353 5.42 20.34 -32.61
N LYS A 354 6.07 21.22 -33.39
CA LYS A 354 5.84 22.68 -33.37
C LYS A 354 4.39 23.11 -33.64
N CYS A 355 3.56 22.21 -34.20
CA CYS A 355 2.17 22.46 -34.55
C CYS A 355 1.17 22.35 -33.39
N VAL A 356 1.63 21.95 -32.19
CA VAL A 356 0.83 21.89 -30.97
C VAL A 356 1.59 22.46 -29.79
N LYS A 357 0.88 22.75 -28.69
CA LYS A 357 1.46 23.05 -27.37
C LYS A 357 1.19 21.86 -26.45
N VAL A 358 2.21 21.42 -25.74
CA VAL A 358 2.10 20.34 -24.77
C VAL A 358 2.39 20.89 -23.39
N LYS A 359 1.59 20.49 -22.41
CA LYS A 359 1.81 20.76 -20.99
C LYS A 359 1.73 19.45 -20.24
N VAL A 360 2.77 19.11 -19.51
CA VAL A 360 2.78 17.98 -18.57
C VAL A 360 2.70 18.53 -17.15
N THR A 361 1.74 18.05 -16.39
CA THR A 361 1.54 18.46 -14.99
C THR A 361 1.81 17.26 -14.09
N PRO A 362 2.91 17.25 -13.33
CA PRO A 362 3.13 16.26 -12.28
C PRO A 362 1.98 16.28 -11.26
N MET A 363 1.64 15.13 -10.76
CA MET A 363 0.61 14.95 -9.74
C MET A 363 1.28 14.41 -8.46
N HIS A 364 0.87 13.24 -7.99
CA HIS A 364 1.45 12.60 -6.82
C HIS A 364 2.49 11.54 -7.22
N GLY A 365 3.34 11.18 -6.28
CA GLY A 365 4.35 10.15 -6.44
C GLY A 365 4.95 9.74 -5.11
N GLY A 366 5.82 8.76 -5.16
CA GLY A 366 6.61 8.27 -4.02
C GLY A 366 7.59 7.21 -4.47
N GLU A 367 8.66 7.04 -3.71
CA GLU A 367 9.73 6.09 -4.02
C GLU A 367 9.29 4.65 -3.77
N GLY A 368 9.99 3.71 -4.41
CA GLY A 368 9.94 2.30 -4.07
C GLY A 368 10.72 2.01 -2.79
N TYR A 369 10.41 0.88 -2.17
CA TYR A 369 11.05 0.46 -0.93
C TYR A 369 11.60 -0.96 -1.00
N VAL A 370 12.73 -1.21 -0.33
CA VAL A 370 13.27 -2.56 -0.10
C VAL A 370 13.70 -2.72 1.36
N CYS A 371 13.17 -3.76 2.00
CA CYS A 371 13.61 -4.25 3.29
C CYS A 371 14.75 -5.27 3.09
N PRO A 372 15.96 -5.02 3.61
CA PRO A 372 17.03 -6.00 3.55
C PRO A 372 16.67 -7.27 4.34
N ILE A 373 16.74 -8.44 3.71
CA ILE A 373 16.46 -9.72 4.37
C ILE A 373 17.51 -10.09 5.43
N THR A 374 18.63 -9.36 5.46
CA THR A 374 19.68 -9.48 6.48
C THR A 374 19.39 -8.66 7.73
N LEU A 375 18.38 -7.79 7.69
CA LEU A 375 18.00 -6.98 8.84
C LEU A 375 17.59 -7.89 10.01
N PRO A 376 18.10 -7.67 11.23
CA PRO A 376 17.71 -8.45 12.41
C PRO A 376 16.21 -8.53 12.62
N ALA A 377 15.50 -7.42 12.53
CA ALA A 377 14.05 -7.38 12.65
C ALA A 377 13.32 -8.19 11.54
N TYR A 378 13.86 -8.27 10.33
CA TYR A 378 13.31 -9.15 9.30
C TYR A 378 13.40 -10.62 9.70
N ARG A 379 14.52 -11.05 10.32
CA ARG A 379 14.68 -12.42 10.82
C ARG A 379 13.75 -12.73 11.98
N ALA A 380 13.48 -11.75 12.84
CA ALA A 380 12.46 -11.88 13.88
C ALA A 380 11.06 -12.08 13.28
N ALA A 381 10.74 -11.37 12.20
CA ALA A 381 9.49 -11.54 11.45
C ALA A 381 9.42 -12.93 10.76
N GLU A 382 10.49 -13.41 10.15
CA GLU A 382 10.55 -14.79 9.62
C GLU A 382 10.22 -15.81 10.70
N ALA A 383 10.86 -15.70 11.88
CA ALA A 383 10.60 -16.60 13.00
C ALA A 383 9.16 -16.53 13.49
N GLY A 384 8.55 -15.33 13.51
CA GLY A 384 7.14 -15.14 13.83
C GLY A 384 6.20 -15.88 12.87
N PHE A 385 6.43 -15.72 11.57
CA PHE A 385 5.64 -16.45 10.56
C PHE A 385 5.87 -17.96 10.63
N GLU A 386 7.12 -18.41 10.79
CA GLU A 386 7.42 -19.84 10.89
C GLU A 386 6.73 -20.48 12.10
N ALA A 387 6.70 -19.80 13.25
CA ALA A 387 6.00 -20.26 14.44
C ALA A 387 4.49 -20.37 14.22
N ALA A 388 3.85 -19.34 13.65
CA ALA A 388 2.40 -19.28 13.49
C ALA A 388 1.88 -20.14 12.34
N PHE A 389 2.64 -20.29 11.26
CA PHE A 389 2.22 -20.99 10.05
C PHE A 389 2.88 -22.36 9.86
N GLY A 390 3.89 -22.70 10.67
CA GLY A 390 4.63 -23.96 10.56
C GLY A 390 5.51 -24.07 9.32
N LYS A 391 5.73 -22.97 8.62
CA LYS A 391 6.54 -22.87 7.41
C LYS A 391 7.30 -21.55 7.41
N ARG A 392 8.55 -21.57 6.97
CA ARG A 392 9.32 -20.36 6.73
C ARG A 392 8.64 -19.55 5.62
N PRO A 393 8.43 -18.24 5.82
CA PRO A 393 7.80 -17.39 4.81
C PRO A 393 8.70 -17.19 3.60
N LEU A 394 8.10 -17.03 2.43
CA LEU A 394 8.79 -16.59 1.22
C LEU A 394 9.03 -15.08 1.26
N ALA A 395 10.23 -14.66 0.90
CA ALA A 395 10.53 -13.24 0.65
C ALA A 395 9.94 -12.84 -0.69
N VAL A 396 9.02 -11.87 -0.70
CA VAL A 396 8.33 -11.44 -1.93
C VAL A 396 8.42 -9.93 -2.12
N ARG A 397 8.60 -9.47 -3.36
CA ARG A 397 8.38 -8.07 -3.72
C ARG A 397 6.97 -7.91 -4.27
N ARG A 398 6.36 -6.75 -4.03
CA ARG A 398 4.99 -6.43 -4.45
C ARG A 398 4.98 -5.27 -5.43
N GLY A 399 4.00 -5.30 -6.33
CA GLY A 399 3.83 -4.27 -7.35
C GLY A 399 3.10 -3.03 -6.86
N GLY A 400 2.38 -3.12 -5.75
CA GLY A 400 1.72 -1.99 -5.11
C GLY A 400 2.70 -1.01 -4.47
N SER A 401 2.23 0.20 -4.21
CA SER A 401 2.99 1.25 -3.55
C SER A 401 2.30 1.63 -2.27
N ILE A 402 3.07 1.76 -1.20
CA ILE A 402 2.66 2.37 0.07
C ILE A 402 3.63 3.54 0.26
N PRO A 403 3.30 4.75 -0.24
CA PRO A 403 4.24 5.86 -0.31
C PRO A 403 4.85 6.23 1.03
N ILE A 404 4.09 6.10 2.11
CA ILE A 404 4.54 6.43 3.46
C ILE A 404 5.72 5.59 3.94
N ILE A 405 5.92 4.39 3.42
CA ILE A 405 7.06 3.55 3.80
C ILE A 405 8.38 4.20 3.38
N SER A 406 8.42 4.83 2.22
CA SER A 406 9.59 5.59 1.77
C SER A 406 9.75 6.91 2.55
N ASP A 407 8.64 7.53 2.97
CA ASP A 407 8.67 8.71 3.82
C ASP A 407 9.25 8.40 5.20
N PHE A 408 8.92 7.27 5.79
CA PHE A 408 9.53 6.81 7.04
C PHE A 408 11.04 6.66 6.91
N GLU A 409 11.53 6.02 5.86
CA GLU A 409 12.97 5.88 5.64
C GLU A 409 13.64 7.24 5.46
N ARG A 410 13.03 8.14 4.70
CA ARG A 410 13.55 9.48 4.46
C ARG A 410 13.55 10.36 5.71
N GLU A 411 12.45 10.37 6.47
CA GLU A 411 12.26 11.30 7.59
C GLU A 411 12.83 10.77 8.91
N LEU A 412 12.75 9.47 9.17
CA LEU A 412 13.22 8.85 10.41
C LEU A 412 14.54 8.11 10.26
N GLY A 413 14.99 7.82 9.03
CA GLY A 413 16.25 7.12 8.75
C GLY A 413 16.25 5.65 9.12
N VAL A 414 15.07 5.02 9.30
CA VAL A 414 14.94 3.64 9.75
C VAL A 414 14.25 2.75 8.72
N LYS A 415 14.54 1.45 8.78
CA LYS A 415 13.93 0.45 7.90
C LYS A 415 12.59 -0.04 8.46
N THR A 416 11.71 -0.40 7.54
CA THR A 416 10.38 -0.94 7.82
C THR A 416 10.34 -2.44 7.53
N VAL A 417 9.77 -3.22 8.44
CA VAL A 417 9.43 -4.63 8.24
C VAL A 417 7.93 -4.74 7.97
N LEU A 418 7.58 -5.41 6.87
CA LEU A 418 6.18 -5.54 6.41
C LEU A 418 5.69 -6.96 6.74
N MET A 419 4.87 -7.08 7.80
CA MET A 419 4.29 -8.32 8.31
C MET A 419 2.78 -8.35 8.05
N GLY A 420 2.36 -8.39 6.80
CA GLY A 420 0.94 -8.42 6.45
C GLY A 420 0.31 -9.80 6.53
N PHE A 421 -0.97 -9.84 6.86
CA PHE A 421 -1.79 -11.05 7.02
C PHE A 421 -2.99 -11.08 6.07
N GLY A 422 -3.15 -10.06 5.23
CA GLY A 422 -4.17 -9.99 4.20
C GLY A 422 -4.02 -11.10 3.15
N LEU A 423 -5.11 -11.41 2.46
CA LEU A 423 -5.15 -12.37 1.35
C LEU A 423 -5.86 -11.74 0.17
N GLU A 424 -5.53 -12.15 -1.06
CA GLU A 424 -6.26 -11.71 -2.25
C GLU A 424 -7.78 -11.97 -2.14
N SER A 425 -8.17 -13.07 -1.46
CA SER A 425 -9.57 -13.43 -1.22
C SER A 425 -10.29 -12.53 -0.21
N ASN A 426 -9.60 -11.60 0.45
CA ASN A 426 -10.20 -10.73 1.46
C ASN A 426 -10.96 -9.55 0.84
N ALA A 427 -10.84 -9.37 -0.49
CA ALA A 427 -11.60 -8.38 -1.26
C ALA A 427 -11.46 -6.94 -0.72
N ILE A 428 -10.25 -6.56 -0.29
CA ILE A 428 -9.95 -5.18 0.12
C ILE A 428 -10.33 -4.19 -0.99
N HIS A 429 -10.76 -2.99 -0.63
CA HIS A 429 -11.30 -1.95 -1.53
C HIS A 429 -12.54 -2.39 -2.35
N SER A 430 -13.09 -3.55 -2.07
CA SER A 430 -14.26 -4.10 -2.79
C SER A 430 -15.43 -4.36 -1.84
N PRO A 431 -16.67 -4.49 -2.34
CA PRO A 431 -17.77 -5.03 -1.55
C PRO A 431 -17.45 -6.44 -1.01
N ASN A 432 -17.95 -6.73 0.18
CA ASN A 432 -17.73 -7.98 0.90
C ASN A 432 -16.28 -8.19 1.34
N GLU A 433 -15.59 -7.12 1.70
CA GLU A 433 -14.31 -7.22 2.40
C GLU A 433 -14.44 -8.11 3.62
N ASN A 434 -13.41 -8.91 3.88
CA ASN A 434 -13.46 -9.88 4.95
C ASN A 434 -12.07 -10.32 5.39
N MET A 435 -11.95 -10.82 6.62
CA MET A 435 -10.73 -11.39 7.17
C MET A 435 -11.01 -12.77 7.77
N PRO A 436 -10.26 -13.83 7.43
CA PRO A 436 -10.38 -15.12 8.12
C PRO A 436 -9.99 -15.00 9.60
N LEU A 437 -10.80 -15.52 10.51
CA LEU A 437 -10.47 -15.59 11.95
C LEU A 437 -9.13 -16.25 12.19
N SER A 438 -8.82 -17.29 11.43
CA SER A 438 -7.53 -17.98 11.52
C SER A 438 -6.33 -17.07 11.18
N MET A 439 -6.51 -16.06 10.31
CA MET A 439 -5.46 -15.09 10.01
C MET A 439 -5.26 -14.12 11.17
N MET A 440 -6.34 -13.65 11.80
CA MET A 440 -6.25 -12.84 13.01
C MET A 440 -5.52 -13.61 14.14
N HIS A 441 -5.87 -14.87 14.39
CA HIS A 441 -5.21 -15.68 15.42
C HIS A 441 -3.73 -15.89 15.13
N LYS A 442 -3.39 -16.33 13.93
CA LYS A 442 -2.01 -16.56 13.51
C LYS A 442 -1.21 -15.25 13.44
N GLY A 443 -1.85 -14.15 13.06
CA GLY A 443 -1.23 -12.84 13.07
C GLY A 443 -0.81 -12.41 14.46
N ILE A 444 -1.71 -12.55 15.46
CA ILE A 444 -1.39 -12.24 16.85
C ILE A 444 -0.22 -13.11 17.35
N GLU A 445 -0.20 -14.40 16.99
CA GLU A 445 0.91 -15.29 17.32
C GLU A 445 2.20 -14.85 16.65
N ALA A 446 2.18 -14.59 15.33
CA ALA A 446 3.35 -14.21 14.56
C ALA A 446 3.98 -12.91 15.07
N VAL A 447 3.15 -11.89 15.35
CA VAL A 447 3.62 -10.61 15.88
C VAL A 447 4.15 -10.76 17.31
N THR A 448 3.50 -11.58 18.15
CA THR A 448 4.01 -11.87 19.51
C THR A 448 5.40 -12.50 19.44
N VAL A 449 5.59 -13.49 18.58
CA VAL A 449 6.90 -14.14 18.41
C VAL A 449 7.93 -13.19 17.79
N PHE A 450 7.51 -12.32 16.87
CA PHE A 450 8.37 -11.25 16.35
C PHE A 450 8.98 -10.44 17.50
N HIS A 451 8.16 -9.89 18.39
CA HIS A 451 8.63 -9.09 19.52
C HIS A 451 9.56 -9.89 20.44
N GLN A 452 9.22 -11.15 20.76
CA GLN A 452 10.07 -12.00 21.58
C GLN A 452 11.43 -12.31 20.92
N LYS A 453 11.45 -12.53 19.61
CA LYS A 453 12.68 -12.79 18.85
C LYS A 453 13.50 -11.53 18.65
N TYR A 454 12.85 -10.37 18.48
CA TYR A 454 13.53 -9.09 18.44
C TYR A 454 14.25 -8.76 19.76
N ASP A 455 13.71 -9.18 20.89
CA ASP A 455 14.34 -9.09 22.22
C ASP A 455 15.62 -9.93 22.37
N GLU A 456 15.84 -10.92 21.50
CA GLU A 456 16.99 -11.81 21.55
C GLU A 456 18.18 -11.32 20.68
N LEU A 457 17.97 -10.26 19.87
CA LEU A 457 18.94 -9.70 18.93
C LEU A 457 19.75 -8.56 19.54
#